data_cdd71082ca76c38b4f93be2e6e876b98
#
_entry.id   cdd71082ca76c38b4f93be2e6e876b98
#
_cell.length_a   1.000
_cell.length_b   1.000
_cell.length_c   1.000
_cell.angle_alpha   90.00
_cell.angle_beta   90.00
_cell.angle_gamma   90.00
#
_symmetry.space_group_name_H-M   'P 1'
#
loop_
_entity.id
_entity.type
_entity.pdbx_description
1 polymer ?
#
loop_
_entity_poly.entity_id
_entity_poly.type
_entity_poly.pdbx_seq_one_letter_code
_entity_poly.pdbx_strand_id
1 'polypeptide(L)'
;MPDNKNHHYVPRCHFKPFTLNEEGKAINLYTSVKQRLIPKVPVKSQCARDYFYGVDLRLETELAQIEGRYATSLRRVVAGDETDEDLHLLRFFAYLQLRRTEIAMTRIKEAEDAMLTDVPEHVMPPDTLENIMITSMRVCAEAQHLVTDLKVRIIENRTEVDFITSDDPAIATNKWMSQRMNSEGFGVMSSGFILVMPLTPRLAILCYDGQVYTIPSLVGGRVIVNKTEDAVSLNELQYLKAAANIYFAPWGMAEYVRDRFEEARPRRIKEWVVTRYYLLVSDDSSQRTFKEVSQEETRVPNSRSIVHTAFRYPVPSTWLSHLKYRSPIKTFSNGTGAGHVRNEAWLQS
;
A
#
# COMPACT_ATOMS: atom_id res chain seq x y z
N MET A 1 6.74 -15.47 -32.09
CA MET A 1 7.32 -14.69 -31.00
C MET A 1 6.24 -14.50 -29.95
N PRO A 2 6.49 -14.58 -28.67
CA PRO A 2 5.43 -14.36 -27.69
C PRO A 2 4.93 -12.91 -27.83
N ASP A 3 3.65 -12.76 -28.14
CA ASP A 3 2.99 -11.46 -28.34
C ASP A 3 2.86 -10.63 -27.05
N ASN A 4 3.32 -11.14 -25.90
CA ASN A 4 3.09 -10.55 -24.58
C ASN A 4 4.41 -10.22 -23.84
N LYS A 5 5.27 -9.41 -24.46
CA LYS A 5 6.51 -8.97 -23.81
C LYS A 5 6.32 -7.73 -22.91
N ASN A 6 5.27 -6.93 -23.14
CA ASN A 6 5.03 -5.68 -22.43
C ASN A 6 4.16 -5.92 -21.19
N HIS A 7 4.77 -6.23 -20.05
CA HIS A 7 4.11 -6.54 -18.80
C HIS A 7 3.72 -5.27 -18.05
N HIS A 8 2.46 -5.19 -17.58
CA HIS A 8 1.96 -4.05 -16.81
C HIS A 8 2.02 -4.33 -15.30
N TYR A 9 2.79 -3.54 -14.56
CA TYR A 9 2.83 -3.64 -13.09
C TYR A 9 1.68 -2.87 -12.40
N VAL A 10 1.00 -1.95 -13.10
CA VAL A 10 -0.37 -1.51 -12.78
C VAL A 10 -1.25 -1.94 -13.96
N PRO A 11 -2.22 -2.85 -13.75
CA PRO A 11 -2.94 -3.45 -14.86
C PRO A 11 -3.81 -2.47 -15.62
N ARG A 12 -3.95 -2.68 -16.91
CA ARG A 12 -4.77 -1.83 -17.77
C ARG A 12 -6.24 -1.77 -17.36
N CYS A 13 -6.77 -2.85 -16.79
CA CYS A 13 -8.14 -2.89 -16.27
C CYS A 13 -8.32 -1.96 -15.07
N HIS A 14 -7.27 -1.72 -14.24
CA HIS A 14 -7.29 -0.74 -13.17
C HIS A 14 -7.33 0.71 -13.71
N PHE A 15 -6.60 0.99 -14.78
CA PHE A 15 -6.62 2.32 -15.39
C PHE A 15 -7.93 2.64 -16.13
N LYS A 16 -8.64 1.62 -16.63
CA LYS A 16 -9.80 1.81 -17.51
C LYS A 16 -10.82 2.83 -16.97
N PRO A 17 -11.28 2.80 -15.72
CA PRO A 17 -12.22 3.79 -15.18
C PRO A 17 -11.66 5.21 -15.09
N PHE A 18 -10.33 5.38 -15.07
CA PHE A 18 -9.65 6.69 -15.02
C PHE A 18 -9.29 7.21 -16.40
N THR A 19 -9.63 6.49 -17.48
CA THR A 19 -9.35 6.92 -18.85
C THR A 19 -10.44 7.82 -19.38
N LEU A 20 -10.12 8.52 -20.47
CA LEU A 20 -11.08 9.34 -21.18
C LEU A 20 -12.22 8.44 -21.71
N ASN A 21 -13.45 8.80 -21.39
CA ASN A 21 -14.67 8.07 -21.74
C ASN A 21 -14.68 6.60 -21.27
N GLU A 22 -13.83 6.24 -20.30
CA GLU A 22 -13.70 4.86 -19.77
C GLU A 22 -13.35 3.80 -20.84
N GLU A 23 -12.76 4.24 -21.96
CA GLU A 23 -12.43 3.35 -23.09
C GLU A 23 -11.17 2.50 -22.84
N GLY A 24 -10.34 2.82 -21.83
CA GLY A 24 -9.08 2.13 -21.57
C GLY A 24 -7.97 2.46 -22.56
N LYS A 25 -8.10 3.52 -23.37
CA LYS A 25 -7.14 3.88 -24.43
C LYS A 25 -6.18 5.00 -24.03
N ALA A 26 -6.69 6.10 -23.51
CA ALA A 26 -5.95 7.31 -23.20
C ALA A 26 -6.30 7.85 -21.81
N ILE A 27 -5.32 8.37 -21.09
CA ILE A 27 -5.44 8.91 -19.75
C ILE A 27 -4.64 10.20 -19.62
N ASN A 28 -5.05 11.13 -18.75
CA ASN A 28 -4.26 12.32 -18.47
C ASN A 28 -3.23 12.03 -17.38
N LEU A 29 -2.08 12.66 -17.48
CA LEU A 29 -0.92 12.42 -16.65
C LEU A 29 -0.32 13.71 -16.13
N TYR A 30 -0.03 13.75 -14.82
CA TYR A 30 1.01 14.62 -14.27
C TYR A 30 2.25 13.78 -13.92
N THR A 31 3.41 14.15 -14.45
CA THR A 31 4.69 13.52 -14.11
C THR A 31 5.58 14.44 -13.29
N SER A 32 5.97 13.97 -12.11
CA SER A 32 6.80 14.74 -11.17
C SER A 32 8.25 14.88 -11.61
N VAL A 33 8.75 13.94 -12.43
CA VAL A 33 10.15 13.94 -12.93
C VAL A 33 10.42 15.16 -13.81
N LYS A 34 9.45 15.50 -14.68
CA LYS A 34 9.54 16.64 -15.59
C LYS A 34 8.63 17.79 -15.18
N GLN A 35 7.91 17.66 -14.08
CA GLN A 35 6.90 18.62 -13.59
C GLN A 35 5.93 19.05 -14.71
N ARG A 36 5.42 18.08 -15.46
CA ARG A 36 4.61 18.31 -16.66
C ARG A 36 3.26 17.65 -16.60
N LEU A 37 2.25 18.38 -17.03
CA LEU A 37 0.94 17.88 -17.39
C LEU A 37 0.97 17.40 -18.84
N ILE A 38 0.53 16.17 -19.10
CA ILE A 38 0.52 15.57 -20.43
C ILE A 38 -0.88 14.99 -20.67
N PRO A 39 -1.63 15.57 -21.63
CA PRO A 39 -2.96 15.05 -21.95
C PRO A 39 -2.89 13.79 -22.79
N LYS A 40 -3.87 12.92 -22.62
CA LYS A 40 -4.18 11.80 -23.53
C LYS A 40 -3.02 10.84 -23.80
N VAL A 41 -2.21 10.55 -22.78
CA VAL A 41 -1.13 9.54 -22.95
C VAL A 41 -1.74 8.14 -23.16
N PRO A 42 -1.17 7.32 -24.06
CA PRO A 42 -1.66 5.97 -24.29
C PRO A 42 -1.49 5.07 -23.05
N VAL A 43 -2.57 4.47 -22.56
CA VAL A 43 -2.52 3.54 -21.39
C VAL A 43 -1.56 2.37 -21.62
N LYS A 44 -1.46 1.87 -22.84
CA LYS A 44 -0.58 0.75 -23.19
C LYS A 44 0.90 0.95 -22.89
N SER A 45 1.34 2.22 -22.74
CA SER A 45 2.72 2.58 -22.41
C SER A 45 2.91 3.05 -20.97
N GLN A 46 1.84 3.03 -20.15
CA GLN A 46 1.91 3.46 -18.76
C GLN A 46 2.10 2.26 -17.84
N CYS A 47 2.97 2.39 -16.85
CA CYS A 47 3.22 1.35 -15.84
C CYS A 47 3.49 -0.03 -16.46
N ALA A 48 4.29 -0.04 -17.51
CA ALA A 48 4.62 -1.23 -18.26
C ALA A 48 6.11 -1.28 -18.61
N ARG A 49 6.66 -2.49 -18.63
CA ARG A 49 8.05 -2.76 -18.99
C ARG A 49 8.17 -4.11 -19.69
N ASP A 50 9.03 -4.19 -20.70
CA ASP A 50 9.29 -5.44 -21.39
C ASP A 50 9.85 -6.48 -20.41
N TYR A 51 9.24 -7.66 -20.39
CA TYR A 51 9.62 -8.81 -19.56
C TYR A 51 9.76 -8.51 -18.05
N PHE A 52 8.95 -7.60 -17.54
CA PHE A 52 9.02 -7.18 -16.12
C PHE A 52 8.89 -8.34 -15.13
N TYR A 53 8.09 -9.36 -15.45
CA TYR A 53 7.86 -10.54 -14.63
C TYR A 53 8.66 -11.79 -15.09
N GLY A 54 9.71 -11.58 -15.89
CA GLY A 54 10.53 -12.65 -16.45
C GLY A 54 10.14 -13.02 -17.88
N VAL A 55 11.04 -13.74 -18.54
CA VAL A 55 10.88 -14.15 -19.95
C VAL A 55 10.06 -15.43 -20.13
N ASP A 56 9.85 -16.19 -19.05
CA ASP A 56 9.11 -17.48 -19.08
C ASP A 56 7.59 -17.32 -19.06
N LEU A 57 7.10 -16.10 -18.90
CA LEU A 57 5.68 -15.70 -18.90
C LEU A 57 4.77 -16.42 -17.91
N ARG A 58 5.28 -17.25 -16.99
CA ARG A 58 4.45 -17.99 -16.02
C ARG A 58 3.74 -17.04 -15.08
N LEU A 59 4.51 -16.15 -14.43
CA LEU A 59 3.96 -15.18 -13.50
C LEU A 59 2.99 -14.21 -14.19
N GLU A 60 3.30 -13.78 -15.43
CA GLU A 60 2.40 -12.92 -16.21
C GLU A 60 1.07 -13.63 -16.50
N THR A 61 1.10 -14.93 -16.83
CA THR A 61 -0.12 -15.72 -17.08
C THR A 61 -0.98 -15.85 -15.82
N GLU A 62 -0.38 -16.11 -14.68
CA GLU A 62 -1.10 -16.18 -13.38
C GLU A 62 -1.69 -14.82 -12.99
N LEU A 63 -0.93 -13.76 -13.16
CA LEU A 63 -1.39 -12.40 -12.89
C LEU A 63 -2.55 -12.01 -13.82
N ALA A 64 -2.52 -12.38 -15.09
CA ALA A 64 -3.61 -12.13 -16.04
C ALA A 64 -4.94 -12.77 -15.60
N GLN A 65 -4.91 -13.96 -14.98
CA GLN A 65 -6.11 -14.60 -14.41
C GLN A 65 -6.66 -13.80 -13.22
N ILE A 66 -5.79 -13.37 -12.31
CA ILE A 66 -6.17 -12.54 -11.17
C ILE A 66 -6.76 -11.20 -11.65
N GLU A 67 -6.15 -10.57 -12.64
CA GLU A 67 -6.62 -9.32 -13.26
C GLU A 67 -7.98 -9.47 -13.93
N GLY A 68 -8.23 -10.60 -14.59
CA GLY A 68 -9.54 -10.91 -15.17
C GLY A 68 -10.65 -11.01 -14.11
N ARG A 69 -10.36 -11.66 -12.99
CA ARG A 69 -11.25 -11.73 -11.82
C ARG A 69 -11.44 -10.35 -11.20
N TYR A 70 -10.37 -9.60 -10.98
CA TYR A 70 -10.41 -8.22 -10.48
C TYR A 70 -11.29 -7.32 -11.35
N ALA A 71 -11.12 -7.36 -12.68
CA ALA A 71 -11.92 -6.58 -13.61
C ALA A 71 -13.42 -6.95 -13.53
N THR A 72 -13.75 -8.20 -13.24
CA THR A 72 -15.13 -8.66 -13.04
C THR A 72 -15.71 -8.13 -11.74
N SER A 73 -14.99 -8.27 -10.62
CA SER A 73 -15.41 -7.73 -9.32
C SER A 73 -15.52 -6.20 -9.35
N LEU A 74 -14.60 -5.52 -10.04
CA LEU A 74 -14.67 -4.07 -10.22
C LEU A 74 -15.96 -3.64 -10.92
N ARG A 75 -16.38 -4.34 -11.98
CA ARG A 75 -17.66 -4.06 -12.68
C ARG A 75 -18.86 -4.24 -11.76
N ARG A 76 -18.88 -5.28 -10.92
CA ARG A 76 -19.96 -5.48 -9.93
C ARG A 76 -19.98 -4.37 -8.90
N VAL A 77 -18.83 -3.96 -8.37
CA VAL A 77 -18.74 -2.82 -7.44
C VAL A 77 -19.24 -1.54 -8.10
N VAL A 78 -18.91 -1.28 -9.36
CA VAL A 78 -19.43 -0.10 -10.10
C VAL A 78 -20.94 -0.18 -10.26
N ALA A 79 -21.49 -1.38 -10.52
CA ALA A 79 -22.95 -1.58 -10.64
C ALA A 79 -23.70 -1.56 -9.28
N GLY A 80 -23.01 -1.72 -8.15
CA GLY A 80 -23.64 -1.84 -6.83
C GLY A 80 -24.10 -3.26 -6.49
N ASP A 81 -23.61 -4.25 -7.21
CA ASP A 81 -23.99 -5.66 -7.14
C ASP A 81 -22.86 -6.54 -6.56
N GLU A 82 -21.93 -5.92 -5.81
CA GLU A 82 -20.81 -6.61 -5.22
C GLU A 82 -21.21 -7.63 -4.15
N THR A 83 -20.55 -8.79 -4.18
CA THR A 83 -20.66 -9.84 -3.17
C THR A 83 -19.52 -9.78 -2.17
N ASP A 84 -19.62 -10.52 -1.06
CA ASP A 84 -18.50 -10.66 -0.11
C ASP A 84 -17.27 -11.26 -0.78
N GLU A 85 -17.43 -12.17 -1.75
CA GLU A 85 -16.33 -12.74 -2.52
C GLU A 85 -15.62 -11.66 -3.36
N ASP A 86 -16.38 -10.75 -3.98
CA ASP A 86 -15.81 -9.62 -4.72
C ASP A 86 -14.99 -8.70 -3.79
N LEU A 87 -15.50 -8.40 -2.61
CA LEU A 87 -14.79 -7.60 -1.61
C LEU A 87 -13.52 -8.30 -1.10
N HIS A 88 -13.56 -9.62 -0.91
CA HIS A 88 -12.39 -10.40 -0.55
C HIS A 88 -11.32 -10.38 -1.66
N LEU A 89 -11.73 -10.54 -2.91
CA LEU A 89 -10.82 -10.46 -4.05
C LEU A 89 -10.21 -9.07 -4.20
N LEU A 90 -11.00 -8.02 -4.06
CA LEU A 90 -10.50 -6.63 -4.14
C LEU A 90 -9.50 -6.33 -3.03
N ARG A 91 -9.72 -6.82 -1.80
CA ARG A 91 -8.75 -6.71 -0.69
C ARG A 91 -7.45 -7.41 -1.03
N PHE A 92 -7.53 -8.66 -1.50
CA PHE A 92 -6.35 -9.42 -1.93
C PHE A 92 -5.62 -8.72 -3.07
N PHE A 93 -6.36 -8.23 -4.09
CA PHE A 93 -5.77 -7.52 -5.21
C PHE A 93 -5.06 -6.22 -4.78
N ALA A 94 -5.66 -5.44 -3.88
CA ALA A 94 -5.01 -4.25 -3.33
C ALA A 94 -3.73 -4.61 -2.54
N TYR A 95 -3.74 -5.72 -1.79
CA TYR A 95 -2.56 -6.24 -1.10
C TYR A 95 -1.47 -6.69 -2.07
N LEU A 96 -1.84 -7.42 -3.14
CA LEU A 96 -0.93 -7.81 -4.21
C LEU A 96 -0.32 -6.57 -4.90
N GLN A 97 -1.13 -5.56 -5.17
CA GLN A 97 -0.70 -4.33 -5.83
C GLN A 97 0.32 -3.52 -5.01
N LEU A 98 0.35 -3.65 -3.68
CA LEU A 98 1.42 -3.07 -2.86
C LEU A 98 2.82 -3.58 -3.20
N ARG A 99 2.92 -4.78 -3.80
CA ARG A 99 4.17 -5.50 -3.97
C ARG A 99 4.57 -5.73 -5.43
N ARG A 100 3.73 -5.32 -6.40
CA ARG A 100 3.98 -5.63 -7.82
C ARG A 100 4.43 -4.44 -8.67
N THR A 101 4.54 -3.24 -8.09
CA THR A 101 5.00 -2.05 -8.83
C THR A 101 6.52 -2.00 -8.91
N GLU A 102 7.05 -1.31 -9.92
CA GLU A 102 8.49 -1.16 -10.10
C GLU A 102 9.15 -0.53 -8.87
N ILE A 103 8.53 0.50 -8.30
CA ILE A 103 9.04 1.17 -7.09
C ILE A 103 8.90 0.28 -5.84
N ALA A 104 7.89 -0.59 -5.79
CA ALA A 104 7.76 -1.53 -4.68
C ALA A 104 8.95 -2.51 -4.66
N MET A 105 9.40 -2.98 -5.81
CA MET A 105 10.59 -3.83 -5.90
C MET A 105 11.86 -3.13 -5.41
N THR A 106 12.06 -1.87 -5.78
CA THR A 106 13.18 -1.07 -5.28
C THR A 106 13.15 -0.96 -3.75
N ARG A 107 11.97 -0.68 -3.17
CA ARG A 107 11.81 -0.59 -1.70
C ARG A 107 12.06 -1.93 -0.99
N ILE A 108 11.63 -3.04 -1.59
CA ILE A 108 11.88 -4.38 -1.03
C ILE A 108 13.37 -4.66 -1.02
N LYS A 109 14.07 -4.35 -2.12
CA LYS A 109 15.53 -4.48 -2.18
C LYS A 109 16.24 -3.63 -1.14
N GLU A 110 15.84 -2.37 -0.96
CA GLU A 110 16.39 -1.50 0.10
C GLU A 110 16.21 -2.12 1.50
N ALA A 111 15.06 -2.77 1.75
CA ALA A 111 14.80 -3.43 3.03
C ALA A 111 15.65 -4.69 3.20
N GLU A 112 15.84 -5.49 2.16
CA GLU A 112 16.75 -6.65 2.18
C GLU A 112 18.20 -6.21 2.43
N ASP A 113 18.67 -5.21 1.70
CA ASP A 113 20.01 -4.65 1.87
C ASP A 113 20.22 -4.14 3.31
N ALA A 114 19.20 -3.47 3.89
CA ALA A 114 19.26 -3.01 5.29
C ALA A 114 19.31 -4.17 6.30
N MET A 115 18.58 -5.27 6.05
CA MET A 115 18.61 -6.46 6.91
C MET A 115 19.95 -7.21 6.82
N LEU A 116 20.59 -7.18 5.66
CA LEU A 116 21.82 -7.90 5.38
C LEU A 116 23.10 -7.13 5.74
N THR A 117 22.98 -5.87 6.19
CA THR A 117 24.15 -5.00 6.47
C THR A 117 25.19 -5.63 7.40
N ASP A 118 24.78 -6.52 8.33
CA ASP A 118 25.65 -7.21 9.26
C ASP A 118 25.90 -8.68 8.89
N VAL A 119 25.39 -9.16 7.74
CA VAL A 119 25.58 -10.55 7.26
C VAL A 119 26.72 -10.57 6.24
N PRO A 120 27.74 -11.43 6.42
CA PRO A 120 28.82 -11.55 5.45
C PRO A 120 28.30 -11.97 4.05
N GLU A 121 28.80 -11.32 3.01
CA GLU A 121 28.35 -11.48 1.61
C GLU A 121 28.43 -12.94 1.08
N HIS A 122 29.33 -13.75 1.63
CA HIS A 122 29.46 -15.17 1.27
C HIS A 122 28.37 -16.06 1.86
N VAL A 123 27.56 -15.55 2.81
CA VAL A 123 26.46 -16.29 3.44
C VAL A 123 25.17 -16.12 2.63
N MET A 124 24.94 -14.94 2.08
CA MET A 124 23.81 -14.66 1.17
C MET A 124 24.29 -13.71 0.07
N PRO A 125 24.44 -14.21 -1.17
CA PRO A 125 24.75 -13.32 -2.30
C PRO A 125 23.55 -12.39 -2.56
N PRO A 126 23.82 -11.14 -3.02
CA PRO A 126 22.74 -10.20 -3.35
C PRO A 126 21.83 -10.77 -4.43
N ASP A 127 20.54 -10.70 -4.21
CA ASP A 127 19.56 -11.23 -5.14
C ASP A 127 19.31 -10.26 -6.32
N THR A 128 18.88 -10.78 -7.46
CA THR A 128 18.49 -9.94 -8.59
C THR A 128 17.10 -9.35 -8.37
N LEU A 129 16.80 -8.19 -8.96
CA LEU A 129 15.45 -7.60 -8.89
C LEU A 129 14.36 -8.54 -9.42
N GLU A 130 14.68 -9.39 -10.41
CA GLU A 130 13.75 -10.40 -10.93
C GLU A 130 13.43 -11.47 -9.90
N ASN A 131 14.43 -12.02 -9.21
CA ASN A 131 14.24 -13.00 -8.15
C ASN A 131 13.49 -12.42 -6.94
N ILE A 132 13.83 -11.18 -6.55
CA ILE A 132 13.12 -10.44 -5.49
C ILE A 132 11.65 -10.30 -5.84
N MET A 133 11.31 -9.96 -7.08
CA MET A 133 9.94 -9.83 -7.54
C MET A 133 9.19 -11.15 -7.49
N ILE A 134 9.73 -12.21 -8.08
CA ILE A 134 9.10 -13.54 -8.09
C ILE A 134 8.87 -14.02 -6.65
N THR A 135 9.87 -13.88 -5.79
CA THR A 135 9.78 -14.24 -4.36
C THR A 135 8.74 -13.40 -3.64
N SER A 136 8.72 -12.08 -3.86
CA SER A 136 7.74 -11.18 -3.25
C SER A 136 6.30 -11.51 -3.68
N MET A 137 6.07 -11.85 -4.94
CA MET A 137 4.74 -12.25 -5.44
C MET A 137 4.30 -13.57 -4.83
N ARG A 138 5.19 -14.57 -4.77
CA ARG A 138 4.92 -15.86 -4.12
C ARG A 138 4.59 -15.68 -2.63
N VAL A 139 5.44 -14.96 -1.89
CA VAL A 139 5.19 -14.65 -0.47
C VAL A 139 3.87 -13.91 -0.28
N CYS A 140 3.53 -12.97 -1.18
CA CYS A 140 2.24 -12.28 -1.12
C CYS A 140 1.05 -13.23 -1.29
N ALA A 141 1.13 -14.18 -2.23
CA ALA A 141 0.08 -15.18 -2.44
C ALA A 141 -0.06 -16.13 -1.24
N GLU A 142 1.05 -16.62 -0.69
CA GLU A 142 1.07 -17.49 0.50
C GLU A 142 0.60 -16.74 1.76
N ALA A 143 0.96 -15.47 1.90
CA ALA A 143 0.66 -14.63 3.04
C ALA A 143 -0.68 -13.86 2.91
N GLN A 144 -1.56 -14.22 1.97
CA GLN A 144 -2.88 -13.57 1.81
C GLN A 144 -3.71 -13.59 3.11
N HIS A 145 -3.50 -14.60 3.96
CA HIS A 145 -4.18 -14.73 5.25
C HIS A 145 -3.89 -13.56 6.20
N LEU A 146 -2.75 -12.86 6.03
CA LEU A 146 -2.36 -11.68 6.84
C LEU A 146 -3.26 -10.46 6.64
N VAL A 147 -4.14 -10.45 5.65
CA VAL A 147 -5.08 -9.35 5.40
C VAL A 147 -6.55 -9.79 5.48
N THR A 148 -6.83 -11.08 5.73
CA THR A 148 -8.20 -11.60 5.74
C THR A 148 -9.04 -11.08 6.91
N ASP A 149 -8.41 -10.70 8.01
CA ASP A 149 -9.02 -10.12 9.21
C ASP A 149 -9.44 -8.65 9.04
N LEU A 150 -8.90 -7.96 8.02
CA LEU A 150 -9.23 -6.56 7.77
C LEU A 150 -10.69 -6.40 7.35
N LYS A 151 -11.36 -5.43 7.95
CA LYS A 151 -12.69 -5.01 7.50
C LYS A 151 -12.59 -4.28 6.17
N VAL A 152 -13.47 -4.61 5.23
CA VAL A 152 -13.52 -4.01 3.89
C VAL A 152 -14.71 -3.06 3.79
N ARG A 153 -14.50 -1.91 3.17
CA ARG A 153 -15.56 -0.95 2.81
C ARG A 153 -15.29 -0.38 1.43
N ILE A 154 -16.35 -0.19 0.68
CA ILE A 154 -16.32 0.63 -0.52
C ILE A 154 -16.65 2.06 -0.11
N ILE A 155 -15.79 2.99 -0.49
CA ILE A 155 -15.98 4.43 -0.33
C ILE A 155 -16.59 4.94 -1.63
N GLU A 156 -17.74 5.60 -1.52
CA GLU A 156 -18.42 6.26 -2.62
C GLU A 156 -18.25 7.78 -2.50
N ASN A 157 -17.55 8.36 -3.43
CA ASN A 157 -17.25 9.79 -3.49
C ASN A 157 -18.36 10.55 -4.22
N ARG A 158 -19.09 11.39 -3.49
CA ARG A 158 -20.13 12.27 -4.00
C ARG A 158 -19.71 13.76 -4.02
N THR A 159 -18.42 14.02 -3.82
CA THR A 159 -17.87 15.39 -3.89
C THR A 159 -17.57 15.79 -5.33
N GLU A 160 -17.20 17.06 -5.52
CA GLU A 160 -16.78 17.56 -6.83
C GLU A 160 -15.35 17.14 -7.22
N VAL A 161 -14.54 16.70 -6.24
CA VAL A 161 -13.15 16.29 -6.45
C VAL A 161 -13.09 14.79 -6.71
N ASP A 162 -12.77 14.40 -7.95
CA ASP A 162 -12.59 13.01 -8.33
C ASP A 162 -11.41 12.34 -7.59
N PHE A 163 -11.52 11.05 -7.33
CA PHE A 163 -10.34 10.26 -6.97
C PHE A 163 -9.40 10.14 -8.17
N ILE A 164 -8.11 10.16 -7.85
CA ILE A 164 -7.01 9.95 -8.79
C ILE A 164 -6.36 8.61 -8.53
N THR A 165 -5.55 8.15 -9.47
CA THR A 165 -4.70 6.97 -9.31
C THR A 165 -3.25 7.30 -9.66
N SER A 166 -2.32 6.38 -9.43
CA SER A 166 -0.89 6.61 -9.65
C SER A 166 -0.18 5.37 -10.21
N ASP A 167 1.11 5.50 -10.43
CA ASP A 167 1.99 4.38 -10.79
C ASP A 167 2.28 3.44 -9.60
N ASP A 168 1.78 3.78 -8.40
CA ASP A 168 1.83 2.95 -7.19
C ASP A 168 0.52 3.07 -6.38
N PRO A 169 -0.63 2.57 -6.93
CA PRO A 169 -1.98 2.97 -6.52
C PRO A 169 -2.46 2.38 -5.19
N ALA A 170 -1.98 1.22 -4.78
CA ALA A 170 -2.34 0.64 -3.49
C ALA A 170 -1.49 1.25 -2.39
N ILE A 171 -2.10 1.71 -1.31
CA ILE A 171 -1.42 2.46 -0.25
C ILE A 171 -1.65 1.81 1.10
N ALA A 172 -0.56 1.38 1.74
CA ALA A 172 -0.56 1.03 3.15
C ALA A 172 -0.27 2.29 3.98
N THR A 173 -1.07 2.52 5.02
CA THR A 173 -0.88 3.62 5.97
C THR A 173 -1.40 3.22 7.35
N ASN A 174 -1.16 4.05 8.39
CA ASN A 174 -1.53 3.71 9.75
C ASN A 174 -1.76 4.99 10.60
N LYS A 175 -3.03 5.33 10.80
CA LYS A 175 -3.44 6.48 11.61
C LYS A 175 -3.06 6.32 13.08
N TRP A 176 -3.21 5.11 13.62
CA TRP A 176 -2.94 4.83 15.03
C TRP A 176 -1.44 4.93 15.34
N MET A 177 -0.60 4.33 14.49
CA MET A 177 0.86 4.42 14.62
C MET A 177 1.34 5.88 14.56
N SER A 178 0.84 6.67 13.59
CA SER A 178 1.25 8.07 13.42
C SER A 178 0.79 8.99 14.55
N GLN A 179 -0.43 8.78 15.07
CA GLN A 179 -1.03 9.72 16.02
C GLN A 179 -0.89 9.33 17.50
N ARG A 180 -0.71 8.04 17.79
CA ARG A 180 -0.69 7.51 19.15
C ARG A 180 0.58 6.79 19.56
N MET A 181 1.30 6.21 18.59
CA MET A 181 2.53 5.48 18.86
C MET A 181 3.78 6.24 18.43
N ASN A 182 3.63 7.33 17.69
CA ASN A 182 4.73 8.09 17.09
C ASN A 182 5.74 7.19 16.36
N SER A 183 5.22 6.16 15.66
CA SER A 183 6.05 5.19 14.93
C SER A 183 6.17 5.58 13.47
N GLU A 184 7.37 5.55 12.93
CA GLU A 184 7.68 5.91 11.56
C GLU A 184 7.48 4.76 10.56
N GLY A 185 7.44 3.51 11.03
CA GLY A 185 7.28 2.34 10.19
C GLY A 185 6.37 1.29 10.80
N PHE A 186 5.81 0.44 9.94
CA PHE A 186 4.99 -0.69 10.34
C PHE A 186 4.99 -1.80 9.27
N GLY A 187 4.58 -3.01 9.66
CA GLY A 187 4.37 -4.15 8.77
C GLY A 187 2.90 -4.45 8.52
N VAL A 188 2.62 -5.38 7.61
CA VAL A 188 1.25 -5.81 7.28
C VAL A 188 0.50 -6.39 8.48
N MET A 189 1.18 -6.98 9.46
CA MET A 189 0.60 -7.54 10.69
C MET A 189 0.32 -6.48 11.76
N SER A 190 0.86 -5.28 11.63
CA SER A 190 0.78 -4.25 12.67
C SER A 190 -0.64 -3.82 12.97
N SER A 191 -0.92 -3.54 14.24
CA SER A 191 -2.16 -2.92 14.71
C SER A 191 -2.39 -1.58 14.02
N GLY A 192 -3.64 -1.29 13.70
CA GLY A 192 -4.00 -0.05 13.01
C GLY A 192 -3.67 -0.02 11.52
N PHE A 193 -3.36 -1.16 10.90
CA PHE A 193 -3.10 -1.24 9.46
C PHE A 193 -4.31 -0.78 8.63
N ILE A 194 -4.05 0.06 7.65
CA ILE A 194 -5.01 0.57 6.67
C ILE A 194 -4.44 0.32 5.27
N LEU A 195 -5.27 -0.23 4.38
CA LEU A 195 -4.96 -0.40 2.98
C LEU A 195 -6.04 0.31 2.15
N VAL A 196 -5.62 1.22 1.30
CA VAL A 196 -6.49 2.02 0.43
C VAL A 196 -6.05 1.86 -1.01
N MET A 197 -7.02 1.73 -1.93
CA MET A 197 -6.75 1.80 -3.37
C MET A 197 -7.96 2.45 -4.07
N PRO A 198 -7.77 3.51 -4.88
CA PRO A 198 -8.82 4.05 -5.72
C PRO A 198 -9.20 3.00 -6.78
N LEU A 199 -10.49 2.83 -7.02
CA LEU A 199 -11.03 1.87 -7.99
C LEU A 199 -11.55 2.57 -9.25
N THR A 200 -12.15 3.74 -9.06
CA THR A 200 -12.65 4.64 -10.10
C THR A 200 -12.54 6.08 -9.61
N PRO A 201 -12.81 7.10 -10.43
CA PRO A 201 -12.90 8.48 -9.93
C PRO A 201 -13.94 8.69 -8.82
N ARG A 202 -14.89 7.75 -8.66
CA ARG A 202 -15.98 7.82 -7.66
C ARG A 202 -15.93 6.76 -6.59
N LEU A 203 -15.10 5.73 -6.74
CA LEU A 203 -15.05 4.59 -5.81
C LEU A 203 -13.63 4.31 -5.37
N ALA A 204 -13.46 3.95 -4.09
CA ALA A 204 -12.21 3.43 -3.55
C ALA A 204 -12.50 2.25 -2.61
N ILE A 205 -11.57 1.30 -2.52
CA ILE A 205 -11.59 0.29 -1.47
C ILE A 205 -10.78 0.78 -0.27
N LEU A 206 -11.34 0.59 0.91
CA LEU A 206 -10.70 0.80 2.20
C LEU A 206 -10.73 -0.51 3.00
N CYS A 207 -9.54 -1.05 3.29
CA CYS A 207 -9.39 -2.16 4.22
C CYS A 207 -8.72 -1.64 5.50
N TYR A 208 -9.25 -1.99 6.67
CA TYR A 208 -8.74 -1.43 7.92
C TYR A 208 -8.84 -2.43 9.08
N ASP A 209 -7.98 -2.24 10.06
CA ASP A 209 -7.98 -2.99 11.31
C ASP A 209 -9.26 -2.68 12.11
N GLY A 210 -10.17 -3.65 12.15
CA GLY A 210 -11.44 -3.53 12.88
C GLY A 210 -11.31 -3.59 14.41
N GLN A 211 -10.13 -3.86 14.96
CA GLN A 211 -9.87 -3.81 16.41
C GLN A 211 -9.43 -2.41 16.86
N VAL A 212 -8.86 -1.62 15.95
CA VAL A 212 -8.41 -0.25 16.20
C VAL A 212 -9.42 0.79 15.74
N TYR A 213 -10.07 0.53 14.59
CA TYR A 213 -10.98 1.50 13.99
C TYR A 213 -12.41 0.99 13.85
N THR A 214 -13.30 1.94 13.71
CA THR A 214 -14.70 1.70 13.33
C THR A 214 -15.15 2.75 12.32
N ILE A 215 -16.11 2.38 11.47
CA ILE A 215 -16.81 3.27 10.56
C ILE A 215 -18.29 3.24 10.92
N PRO A 216 -18.81 4.26 11.61
CA PRO A 216 -20.16 4.23 12.19
C PRO A 216 -21.28 4.49 11.18
N SER A 217 -20.96 5.10 10.03
CA SER A 217 -21.97 5.51 9.05
C SER A 217 -21.82 4.74 7.75
N LEU A 218 -22.84 3.96 7.38
CA LEU A 218 -22.91 3.21 6.12
C LEU A 218 -24.29 3.44 5.48
N VAL A 219 -24.30 3.55 4.16
CA VAL A 219 -25.52 3.61 3.36
C VAL A 219 -25.42 2.52 2.29
N GLY A 220 -26.30 1.55 2.31
CA GLY A 220 -26.26 0.41 1.38
C GLY A 220 -24.92 -0.37 1.43
N GLY A 221 -24.31 -0.50 2.64
CA GLY A 221 -22.99 -1.15 2.79
C GLY A 221 -21.78 -0.29 2.42
N ARG A 222 -21.99 0.93 1.93
CA ARG A 222 -20.95 1.85 1.46
C ARG A 222 -20.75 3.03 2.40
N VAL A 223 -19.53 3.55 2.43
CA VAL A 223 -19.17 4.79 3.11
C VAL A 223 -19.32 5.94 2.13
N ILE A 224 -20.33 6.77 2.34
CA ILE A 224 -20.61 7.92 1.48
C ILE A 224 -19.75 9.11 1.91
N VAL A 225 -18.90 9.60 1.01
CA VAL A 225 -18.08 10.79 1.20
C VAL A 225 -18.77 11.98 0.51
N ASN A 226 -19.25 12.92 1.34
CA ASN A 226 -19.85 14.18 0.90
C ASN A 226 -18.98 15.41 1.21
N LYS A 227 -17.92 15.23 2.01
CA LYS A 227 -16.98 16.29 2.36
C LYS A 227 -15.79 16.26 1.44
N THR A 228 -15.50 17.35 0.78
CA THR A 228 -14.36 17.50 -0.13
C THR A 228 -13.03 17.15 0.57
N GLU A 229 -12.89 17.49 1.85
CA GLU A 229 -11.69 17.19 2.65
C GLU A 229 -11.41 15.68 2.76
N ASP A 230 -12.46 14.85 2.80
CA ASP A 230 -12.32 13.41 2.83
C ASP A 230 -11.78 12.85 1.50
N ALA A 231 -12.29 13.35 0.35
CA ALA A 231 -11.78 12.99 -0.96
C ALA A 231 -10.33 13.48 -1.17
N VAL A 232 -10.05 14.71 -0.75
CA VAL A 232 -8.70 15.30 -0.78
C VAL A 232 -7.73 14.47 0.05
N SER A 233 -8.12 14.02 1.25
CA SER A 233 -7.24 13.22 2.10
C SER A 233 -6.85 11.88 1.48
N LEU A 234 -7.77 11.24 0.76
CA LEU A 234 -7.48 9.99 0.04
C LEU A 234 -6.60 10.23 -1.20
N ASN A 235 -6.84 11.32 -1.93
CA ASN A 235 -5.99 11.72 -3.05
C ASN A 235 -4.58 12.12 -2.59
N GLU A 236 -4.45 12.75 -1.42
CA GLU A 236 -3.17 13.13 -0.84
C GLU A 236 -2.27 11.91 -0.61
N LEU A 237 -2.83 10.78 -0.19
CA LEU A 237 -2.10 9.53 -0.07
C LEU A 237 -1.47 9.09 -1.41
N GLN A 238 -2.17 9.30 -2.55
CA GLN A 238 -1.61 9.04 -3.89
C GLN A 238 -0.42 9.96 -4.17
N TYR A 239 -0.55 11.27 -3.90
CA TYR A 239 0.54 12.24 -4.11
C TYR A 239 1.78 11.91 -3.27
N LEU A 240 1.58 11.48 -2.03
CA LEU A 240 2.67 11.14 -1.10
C LEU A 240 3.40 9.87 -1.50
N LYS A 241 2.70 8.88 -2.10
CA LYS A 241 3.26 7.56 -2.38
C LYS A 241 3.70 7.34 -3.82
N ALA A 242 3.06 7.96 -4.82
CA ALA A 242 3.38 7.77 -6.23
C ALA A 242 4.90 7.78 -6.50
N ALA A 243 5.41 6.93 -7.37
CA ALA A 243 6.82 6.99 -7.76
C ALA A 243 7.12 8.28 -8.53
N ALA A 244 6.40 8.49 -9.62
CA ALA A 244 6.58 9.62 -10.52
C ALA A 244 5.27 10.19 -11.11
N ASN A 245 4.24 9.36 -11.25
CA ASN A 245 3.11 9.65 -12.12
C ASN A 245 1.77 9.60 -11.38
N ILE A 246 0.96 10.64 -11.60
CA ILE A 246 -0.43 10.72 -11.19
C ILE A 246 -1.31 10.69 -12.42
N TYR A 247 -2.35 9.87 -12.39
CA TYR A 247 -3.30 9.70 -13.49
C TYR A 247 -4.70 10.14 -13.08
N PHE A 248 -5.39 10.80 -13.99
CA PHE A 248 -6.72 11.36 -13.73
C PHE A 248 -7.55 11.43 -15.02
N ALA A 249 -8.90 11.43 -14.92
CA ALA A 249 -9.78 11.39 -16.06
C ALA A 249 -10.05 12.79 -16.66
N PRO A 250 -10.70 13.75 -15.99
CA PRO A 250 -11.07 15.01 -16.63
C PRO A 250 -9.89 15.98 -16.68
N TRP A 251 -9.60 16.50 -17.90
CA TRP A 251 -8.51 17.47 -18.06
C TRP A 251 -8.71 18.77 -17.24
N GLY A 252 -9.96 19.11 -16.93
CA GLY A 252 -10.25 20.25 -16.05
C GLY A 252 -9.63 20.16 -14.65
N MET A 253 -9.21 18.97 -14.21
CA MET A 253 -8.47 18.77 -12.94
C MET A 253 -6.95 18.96 -13.07
N ALA A 254 -6.41 19.20 -14.26
CA ALA A 254 -4.97 19.14 -14.50
C ALA A 254 -4.16 20.08 -13.59
N GLU A 255 -4.52 21.36 -13.54
CA GLU A 255 -3.85 22.33 -12.69
C GLU A 255 -4.01 21.99 -11.20
N TYR A 256 -5.22 21.61 -10.78
CA TYR A 256 -5.49 21.18 -9.42
C TYR A 256 -4.59 19.98 -9.01
N VAL A 257 -4.49 18.96 -9.87
CA VAL A 257 -3.63 17.77 -9.61
C VAL A 257 -2.16 18.16 -9.47
N ARG A 258 -1.66 19.03 -10.38
CA ARG A 258 -0.29 19.54 -10.27
C ARG A 258 -0.07 20.27 -8.96
N ASP A 259 -0.93 21.22 -8.63
CA ASP A 259 -0.76 22.08 -7.45
C ASP A 259 -0.82 21.26 -6.14
N ARG A 260 -1.76 20.32 -6.04
CA ARG A 260 -1.82 19.40 -4.89
C ARG A 260 -0.59 18.48 -4.79
N PHE A 261 -0.06 18.01 -5.92
CA PHE A 261 1.19 17.24 -5.90
C PHE A 261 2.36 18.07 -5.38
N GLU A 262 2.50 19.31 -5.86
CA GLU A 262 3.59 20.21 -5.44
C GLU A 262 3.49 20.57 -3.95
N GLU A 263 2.28 20.76 -3.41
CA GLU A 263 2.06 20.94 -1.97
C GLU A 263 2.45 19.70 -1.14
N ALA A 264 2.17 18.50 -1.66
CA ALA A 264 2.53 17.26 -1.00
C ALA A 264 4.04 16.94 -1.10
N ARG A 265 4.74 17.47 -2.12
CA ARG A 265 6.15 17.17 -2.44
C ARG A 265 7.10 17.23 -1.24
N PRO A 266 7.10 18.25 -0.36
CA PRO A 266 8.01 18.32 0.78
C PRO A 266 7.81 17.20 1.81
N ARG A 267 6.61 16.60 1.87
CA ARG A 267 6.23 15.56 2.83
C ARG A 267 6.34 14.14 2.25
N ARG A 268 6.77 14.00 1.00
CA ARG A 268 6.98 12.71 0.36
C ARG A 268 8.12 11.96 1.05
N ILE A 269 7.94 10.66 1.20
CA ILE A 269 8.93 9.79 1.83
C ILE A 269 10.15 9.70 0.92
N LYS A 270 11.33 10.03 1.44
CA LYS A 270 12.62 9.96 0.74
C LYS A 270 13.33 8.64 1.03
N GLU A 271 13.29 8.19 2.27
CA GLU A 271 13.88 6.94 2.74
C GLU A 271 12.74 6.05 3.21
N TRP A 272 12.54 4.92 2.52
CA TRP A 272 11.38 4.06 2.76
C TRP A 272 11.59 3.04 3.87
N VAL A 273 12.84 2.71 4.19
CA VAL A 273 13.16 1.71 5.19
C VAL A 273 13.54 2.40 6.50
N VAL A 274 13.06 1.85 7.60
CA VAL A 274 13.46 2.24 8.96
C VAL A 274 13.80 0.98 9.75
N THR A 275 14.99 0.97 10.36
CA THR A 275 15.44 -0.10 11.26
C THR A 275 15.54 0.45 12.67
N ARG A 276 14.98 -0.27 13.63
CA ARG A 276 15.02 0.06 15.06
C ARG A 276 15.58 -1.12 15.84
N TYR A 277 16.41 -0.83 16.82
CA TYR A 277 17.09 -1.79 17.65
C TYR A 277 16.56 -1.70 19.07
N TYR A 278 16.28 -2.85 19.68
CA TYR A 278 15.72 -2.96 21.01
C TYR A 278 16.54 -3.93 21.85
N LEU A 279 16.90 -3.54 23.06
CA LEU A 279 17.62 -4.35 24.04
C LEU A 279 16.66 -4.78 25.15
N LEU A 280 16.69 -6.07 25.49
CA LEU A 280 15.93 -6.60 26.61
C LEU A 280 16.48 -6.02 27.92
N VAL A 281 15.63 -5.33 28.68
CA VAL A 281 15.99 -4.75 29.99
C VAL A 281 15.37 -5.49 31.16
N SER A 282 14.23 -6.16 30.95
CA SER A 282 13.57 -7.02 31.95
C SER A 282 12.86 -8.18 31.29
N ASP A 283 12.98 -9.38 31.85
CA ASP A 283 12.30 -10.61 31.44
C ASP A 283 11.57 -11.20 32.66
N ASP A 284 10.48 -10.55 33.04
CA ASP A 284 9.62 -11.03 34.12
C ASP A 284 8.67 -12.10 33.58
N SER A 285 8.23 -13.02 34.44
CA SER A 285 7.36 -14.17 34.07
C SER A 285 6.06 -13.78 33.34
N SER A 286 5.66 -12.54 33.39
CA SER A 286 4.44 -12.00 32.79
C SER A 286 4.67 -11.00 31.65
N GLN A 287 5.84 -10.36 31.57
CA GLN A 287 6.09 -9.30 30.60
C GLN A 287 7.58 -9.08 30.31
N ARG A 288 7.92 -9.07 29.01
CA ARG A 288 9.23 -8.61 28.53
C ARG A 288 9.20 -7.12 28.27
N THR A 289 10.24 -6.42 28.73
CA THR A 289 10.40 -5.00 28.48
C THR A 289 11.68 -4.75 27.70
N PHE A 290 11.57 -4.00 26.63
CA PHE A 290 12.67 -3.64 25.76
C PHE A 290 12.87 -2.12 25.76
N LYS A 291 14.13 -1.70 25.70
CA LYS A 291 14.52 -0.29 25.49
C LYS A 291 15.01 -0.12 24.05
N GLU A 292 14.58 0.93 23.38
CA GLU A 292 15.14 1.32 22.09
C GLU A 292 16.56 1.86 22.30
N VAL A 293 17.49 1.40 21.46
CA VAL A 293 18.94 1.66 21.58
C VAL A 293 19.54 1.88 20.19
N SER A 294 20.79 2.34 20.11
CA SER A 294 21.55 2.37 18.86
C SER A 294 21.99 0.98 18.42
N GLN A 295 22.40 0.82 17.17
CA GLN A 295 22.94 -0.43 16.64
C GLN A 295 24.19 -0.88 17.43
N GLU A 296 25.08 0.06 17.78
CA GLU A 296 26.30 -0.23 18.53
C GLU A 296 26.01 -0.80 19.92
N GLU A 297 24.95 -0.31 20.57
CA GLU A 297 24.55 -0.80 21.90
C GLU A 297 24.01 -2.24 21.86
N THR A 298 23.56 -2.76 20.73
CA THR A 298 23.12 -4.15 20.58
C THR A 298 24.28 -5.15 20.54
N ARG A 299 25.51 -4.70 20.30
CA ARG A 299 26.72 -5.57 20.20
C ARG A 299 27.30 -5.99 21.55
N VAL A 300 26.56 -5.77 22.63
CA VAL A 300 26.99 -6.20 23.98
C VAL A 300 26.92 -7.75 24.06
N PRO A 301 28.00 -8.45 24.43
CA PRO A 301 28.00 -9.92 24.58
C PRO A 301 26.90 -10.37 25.53
N ASN A 302 26.21 -11.46 25.18
CA ASN A 302 25.13 -12.08 25.95
C ASN A 302 23.87 -11.23 26.15
N SER A 303 23.74 -10.09 25.43
CA SER A 303 22.50 -9.33 25.41
C SER A 303 21.47 -9.97 24.48
N ARG A 304 20.19 -9.91 24.86
CA ARG A 304 19.07 -10.24 23.95
C ARG A 304 18.58 -8.97 23.29
N SER A 305 18.62 -8.93 21.96
CA SER A 305 18.15 -7.81 21.17
C SER A 305 17.09 -8.24 20.17
N ILE A 306 16.21 -7.28 19.80
CA ILE A 306 15.25 -7.42 18.71
C ILE A 306 15.54 -6.30 17.71
N VAL A 307 15.57 -6.64 16.43
CA VAL A 307 15.69 -5.70 15.34
C VAL A 307 14.36 -5.67 14.58
N HIS A 308 13.78 -4.48 14.44
CA HIS A 308 12.61 -4.24 13.62
C HIS A 308 12.98 -3.46 12.37
N THR A 309 12.90 -4.09 11.22
CA THR A 309 12.98 -3.42 9.91
C THR A 309 11.58 -3.31 9.34
N ALA A 310 11.16 -2.09 9.00
CA ALA A 310 9.82 -1.79 8.54
C ALA A 310 9.82 -0.73 7.44
N PHE A 311 8.71 -0.62 6.69
CA PHE A 311 8.53 0.45 5.72
C PHE A 311 7.91 1.68 6.38
N ARG A 312 8.43 2.86 6.04
CA ARG A 312 7.75 4.13 6.28
C ARG A 312 6.47 4.19 5.44
N TYR A 313 5.55 5.00 5.83
CA TYR A 313 4.24 5.08 5.20
C TYR A 313 3.78 6.54 5.03
N PRO A 314 2.97 6.83 4.00
CA PRO A 314 2.43 8.15 3.81
C PRO A 314 1.42 8.50 4.92
N VAL A 315 1.54 9.71 5.46
CA VAL A 315 0.62 10.26 6.46
C VAL A 315 -0.05 11.48 5.83
N PRO A 316 -1.38 11.45 5.61
CA PRO A 316 -2.08 12.58 5.03
C PRO A 316 -2.22 13.71 6.05
N SER A 317 -2.44 14.94 5.59
CA SER A 317 -2.69 16.11 6.44
C SER A 317 -3.94 15.95 7.30
N THR A 318 -4.96 15.31 6.73
CA THR A 318 -6.22 14.96 7.39
C THR A 318 -6.57 13.51 7.11
N TRP A 319 -7.38 12.92 7.97
CA TRP A 319 -7.82 11.54 7.82
C TRP A 319 -9.31 11.50 7.46
N LEU A 320 -9.70 10.48 6.70
CA LEU A 320 -11.11 10.20 6.39
C LEU A 320 -11.97 10.36 7.66
N SER A 321 -12.93 11.28 7.61
CA SER A 321 -13.72 11.68 8.77
C SER A 321 -14.56 10.54 9.37
N HIS A 322 -14.90 9.54 8.56
CA HIS A 322 -15.63 8.33 8.94
C HIS A 322 -14.77 7.33 9.72
N LEU A 323 -13.43 7.37 9.58
CA LEU A 323 -12.53 6.44 10.25
C LEU A 323 -12.26 6.89 11.69
N LYS A 324 -13.04 6.36 12.63
CA LYS A 324 -12.96 6.67 14.06
C LYS A 324 -12.17 5.61 14.81
N TYR A 325 -11.55 5.99 15.93
CA TYR A 325 -10.97 5.03 16.85
C TYR A 325 -12.07 4.26 17.59
N ARG A 326 -11.84 2.97 17.83
CA ARG A 326 -12.65 2.18 18.76
C ARG A 326 -12.38 2.58 20.21
N SER A 327 -13.35 2.28 21.05
CA SER A 327 -13.21 2.32 22.51
C SER A 327 -13.83 1.04 23.09
N PRO A 328 -13.03 0.12 23.67
CA PRO A 328 -11.56 0.13 23.72
C PRO A 328 -10.89 -0.25 22.40
N ILE A 329 -9.63 0.19 22.20
CA ILE A 329 -8.73 -0.33 21.16
C ILE A 329 -8.14 -1.64 21.67
N LYS A 330 -8.08 -2.67 20.82
CA LYS A 330 -7.44 -3.95 21.12
C LYS A 330 -6.19 -4.14 20.27
N THR A 331 -5.04 -4.30 20.92
CA THR A 331 -3.74 -4.56 20.27
C THR A 331 -2.93 -5.54 21.12
N PHE A 332 -1.96 -6.20 20.51
CA PHE A 332 -1.05 -7.12 21.18
C PHE A 332 0.38 -6.63 20.95
N SER A 333 1.22 -6.67 21.99
CA SER A 333 2.60 -6.15 21.92
C SER A 333 3.61 -7.23 22.26
N ASN A 334 4.75 -7.22 21.56
CA ASN A 334 5.91 -8.04 21.91
C ASN A 334 6.83 -7.39 22.97
N GLY A 335 6.39 -6.28 23.57
CA GLY A 335 7.17 -5.53 24.57
C GLY A 335 8.06 -4.43 23.98
N THR A 336 8.14 -4.30 22.65
CA THR A 336 8.83 -3.18 21.98
C THR A 336 7.85 -2.08 21.58
N GLY A 337 8.33 -0.83 21.43
CA GLY A 337 7.50 0.28 20.95
C GLY A 337 6.97 0.12 19.52
N ALA A 338 7.62 -0.70 18.68
CA ALA A 338 7.24 -0.96 17.30
C ALA A 338 6.43 -2.25 17.12
N GLY A 339 6.50 -3.19 18.06
CA GLY A 339 5.98 -4.56 17.94
C GLY A 339 4.51 -4.72 18.33
N HIS A 340 3.62 -3.87 17.83
CA HIS A 340 2.17 -3.98 18.05
C HIS A 340 1.49 -4.68 16.87
N VAL A 341 0.85 -5.83 17.13
CA VAL A 341 0.17 -6.65 16.10
C VAL A 341 -1.33 -6.78 16.36
N ARG A 342 -2.10 -7.06 15.29
CA ARG A 342 -3.56 -7.23 15.34
C ARG A 342 -3.99 -8.58 15.90
N ASN A 343 -3.14 -9.61 15.82
CA ASN A 343 -3.44 -10.96 16.25
C ASN A 343 -2.34 -11.44 17.20
N GLU A 344 -2.73 -11.93 18.37
CA GLU A 344 -1.82 -12.43 19.39
C GLU A 344 -0.94 -13.60 18.91
N ALA A 345 -1.50 -14.47 18.07
CA ALA A 345 -0.75 -15.58 17.48
C ALA A 345 0.48 -15.13 16.66
N TRP A 346 0.48 -13.90 16.16
CA TRP A 346 1.60 -13.36 15.40
C TRP A 346 2.75 -12.81 16.27
N LEU A 347 2.61 -12.82 17.58
CA LEU A 347 3.72 -12.50 18.50
C LEU A 347 4.74 -13.65 18.62
N GLN A 348 4.34 -14.86 18.18
CA GLN A 348 5.15 -16.07 18.31
C GLN A 348 5.85 -16.46 16.99
N SER A 349 5.52 -15.78 15.91
CA SER A 349 6.14 -15.93 14.59
C SER A 349 7.23 -14.86 14.41
#